data_b47d14b5b60561021bf08a849e29a376
#
_entry.id   b47d14b5b60561021bf08a849e29a376
#
_cell.length_a   1.000
_cell.length_b   1.000
_cell.length_c   1.000
_cell.angle_alpha   90.00
_cell.angle_beta   90.00
_cell.angle_gamma   90.00
#
_symmetry.space_group_name_H-M   'P 1'
#
loop_
_entity.id
_entity.type
_entity.pdbx_description
1 polymer ?
#
loop_
_entity_poly.entity_id
_entity_poly.type
_entity_poly.pdbx_seq_one_letter_code
_entity_poly.pdbx_strand_id
1 'polypeptide(L)'
;ILREGLPDSPLYNGQIQSIGPRYCPSIEDKLRTFADKDQHQLFLEPEGESTNEYYLNGFSSSLPWDIQWEALHKIRGFEDLHIFRPGYAIEYDYFPPTQLHHSLETKLVSGLYFAGQVNGTTGYEEAAAQGLIAGINAHRALKGEETVVLQRDEAYIGVLIDDLVTKGVDEPYRMFTSRAEYRILLRQDNADLRLTPIGYKI
;
A
#
# COMPACT_ATOMS: atom_id res chain seq x y z
N ILE A 1 -26.12 2.00 -13.99
CA ILE A 1 -25.68 3.08 -13.10
C ILE A 1 -24.17 3.16 -13.06
N LEU A 2 -23.44 2.24 -12.38
CA LEU A 2 -21.97 2.35 -12.24
C LEU A 2 -21.23 2.39 -13.59
N ARG A 3 -21.64 1.57 -14.59
CA ARG A 3 -21.06 1.60 -15.94
C ARG A 3 -21.35 2.89 -16.69
N GLU A 4 -22.48 3.47 -16.49
CA GLU A 4 -22.88 4.76 -17.08
C GLU A 4 -22.07 5.91 -16.48
N GLY A 5 -21.70 5.80 -15.21
CA GLY A 5 -20.87 6.78 -14.51
C GLY A 5 -19.37 6.70 -14.79
N LEU A 6 -18.87 5.68 -15.47
CA LEU A 6 -17.43 5.55 -15.73
C LEU A 6 -16.77 6.76 -16.39
N PRO A 7 -17.43 7.48 -17.35
CA PRO A 7 -16.86 8.70 -17.92
C PRO A 7 -16.63 9.83 -16.92
N ASP A 8 -17.34 9.81 -15.79
CA ASP A 8 -17.24 10.83 -14.73
C ASP A 8 -16.23 10.46 -13.64
N SER A 9 -15.65 9.25 -13.71
CA SER A 9 -14.62 8.82 -12.77
C SER A 9 -13.30 9.52 -13.04
N PRO A 10 -12.67 10.16 -12.04
CA PRO A 10 -11.35 10.77 -12.15
C PRO A 10 -10.25 9.80 -12.61
N LEU A 11 -10.41 8.50 -12.33
CA LEU A 11 -9.49 7.45 -12.78
C LEU A 11 -9.56 7.20 -14.30
N TYR A 12 -10.67 7.55 -14.94
CA TYR A 12 -10.93 7.24 -16.35
C TYR A 12 -11.15 8.46 -17.24
N ASN A 13 -11.43 9.63 -16.66
CA ASN A 13 -11.63 10.88 -17.41
C ASN A 13 -10.31 11.66 -17.67
N GLY A 14 -9.17 11.16 -17.20
CA GLY A 14 -7.86 11.76 -17.38
C GLY A 14 -7.46 12.79 -16.33
N GLN A 15 -8.26 13.00 -15.29
CA GLN A 15 -7.88 13.86 -14.15
C GLN A 15 -6.72 13.25 -13.37
N ILE A 16 -6.80 11.94 -13.08
CA ILE A 16 -5.72 11.19 -12.45
C ILE A 16 -4.88 10.53 -13.53
N GLN A 17 -3.60 10.83 -13.56
CA GLN A 17 -2.64 10.30 -14.53
C GLN A 17 -1.64 9.31 -13.88
N SER A 18 -1.59 9.26 -12.56
CA SER A 18 -0.74 8.33 -11.83
C SER A 18 -1.28 6.89 -11.87
N ILE A 19 -0.40 5.93 -11.69
CA ILE A 19 -0.78 4.53 -11.54
C ILE A 19 -1.34 4.35 -10.12
N GLY A 20 -2.59 3.89 -10.01
CA GLY A 20 -3.25 3.61 -8.74
C GLY A 20 -2.60 2.47 -7.94
N PRO A 21 -3.04 2.25 -6.68
CA PRO A 21 -2.49 1.20 -5.84
C PRO A 21 -2.72 -0.18 -6.44
N ARG A 22 -1.69 -1.01 -6.40
CA ARG A 22 -1.74 -2.39 -6.88
C ARG A 22 -2.54 -3.25 -5.89
N TYR A 23 -3.37 -4.15 -6.40
CA TYR A 23 -4.19 -5.11 -5.63
C TYR A 23 -5.32 -4.52 -4.78
N CYS A 24 -5.72 -3.28 -5.01
CA CYS A 24 -6.91 -2.70 -4.42
C CYS A 24 -7.81 -2.11 -5.53
N PRO A 25 -8.42 -2.97 -6.38
CA PRO A 25 -9.22 -2.47 -7.50
C PRO A 25 -10.48 -1.77 -6.98
N SER A 26 -10.75 -0.61 -7.54
CA SER A 26 -12.03 0.08 -7.34
C SER A 26 -13.20 -0.73 -7.94
N ILE A 27 -14.43 -0.36 -7.62
CA ILE A 27 -15.59 -1.02 -8.25
C ILE A 27 -15.58 -0.78 -9.77
N GLU A 28 -15.07 0.36 -10.22
CA GLU A 28 -14.91 0.70 -11.64
C GLU A 28 -13.90 -0.25 -12.31
N ASP A 29 -12.77 -0.52 -11.66
CA ASP A 29 -11.77 -1.48 -12.15
C ASP A 29 -12.35 -2.89 -12.24
N LYS A 30 -13.14 -3.30 -11.24
CA LYS A 30 -13.81 -4.59 -11.25
C LYS A 30 -14.78 -4.72 -12.43
N LEU A 31 -15.55 -3.67 -12.73
CA LEU A 31 -16.49 -3.65 -13.85
C LEU A 31 -15.82 -3.70 -15.23
N ARG A 32 -14.56 -3.26 -15.32
CA ARG A 32 -13.77 -3.33 -16.56
C ARG A 32 -12.96 -4.60 -16.67
N THR A 33 -12.15 -4.87 -15.67
CA THR A 33 -11.19 -5.99 -15.68
C THR A 33 -11.89 -7.34 -15.57
N PHE A 34 -13.02 -7.39 -14.82
CA PHE A 34 -13.81 -8.60 -14.60
C PHE A 34 -15.24 -8.42 -15.12
N ALA A 35 -15.36 -7.86 -16.33
CA ALA A 35 -16.65 -7.57 -16.98
C ALA A 35 -17.50 -8.81 -17.26
N ASP A 36 -16.86 -9.99 -17.31
CA ASP A 36 -17.48 -11.32 -17.48
C ASP A 36 -18.10 -11.88 -16.19
N LYS A 37 -17.85 -11.23 -15.03
CA LYS A 37 -18.43 -11.67 -13.77
C LYS A 37 -19.83 -11.10 -13.57
N ASP A 38 -20.77 -11.96 -13.17
CA ASP A 38 -22.16 -11.58 -12.89
C ASP A 38 -22.32 -10.86 -11.56
N GLN A 39 -21.36 -11.03 -10.65
CA GLN A 39 -21.39 -10.44 -9.31
C GLN A 39 -20.01 -10.18 -8.74
N HIS A 40 -19.94 -9.21 -7.84
CA HIS A 40 -18.77 -8.90 -7.04
C HIS A 40 -19.12 -8.94 -5.55
N GLN A 41 -18.27 -9.55 -4.76
CA GLN A 41 -18.48 -9.68 -3.33
C GLN A 41 -18.20 -8.36 -2.61
N LEU A 42 -19.07 -8.03 -1.65
CA LEU A 42 -18.93 -6.92 -0.72
C LEU A 42 -18.98 -7.49 0.71
N PHE A 43 -18.29 -6.81 1.63
CA PHE A 43 -18.31 -7.15 3.05
C PHE A 43 -18.72 -5.92 3.86
N LEU A 44 -19.61 -6.11 4.83
CA LEU A 44 -19.93 -5.09 5.82
C LEU A 44 -19.14 -5.38 7.09
N GLU A 45 -18.26 -4.47 7.43
CA GLU A 45 -17.36 -4.58 8.57
C GLU A 45 -17.72 -3.51 9.59
N PRO A 46 -18.13 -3.86 10.84
CA PRO A 46 -18.47 -2.85 11.83
C PRO A 46 -17.22 -2.03 12.21
N GLU A 47 -17.37 -0.71 12.24
CA GLU A 47 -16.29 0.23 12.59
C GLU A 47 -15.94 0.23 14.09
N GLY A 48 -16.79 -0.38 14.91
CA GLY A 48 -16.56 -0.52 16.34
C GLY A 48 -17.80 -0.99 17.11
N GLU A 49 -17.63 -1.35 18.38
CA GLU A 49 -18.70 -1.88 19.23
C GLU A 49 -19.78 -0.84 19.61
N SER A 50 -19.40 0.44 19.64
CA SER A 50 -20.27 1.53 20.11
C SER A 50 -20.80 2.43 19.00
N THR A 51 -20.67 2.02 17.74
CA THR A 51 -21.11 2.79 16.57
C THR A 51 -22.04 1.96 15.69
N ASN A 52 -22.93 2.63 14.97
CA ASN A 52 -23.75 2.03 13.91
C ASN A 52 -23.13 2.19 12.52
N GLU A 53 -21.88 2.64 12.45
CA GLU A 53 -21.15 2.77 11.20
C GLU A 53 -20.52 1.44 10.78
N TYR A 54 -20.61 1.13 9.50
CA TYR A 54 -20.01 -0.02 8.86
C TYR A 54 -19.12 0.43 7.71
N TYR A 55 -17.95 -0.17 7.61
CA TYR A 55 -17.12 -0.03 6.43
C TYR A 55 -17.61 -1.00 5.36
N LEU A 56 -17.82 -0.50 4.15
CA LEU A 56 -18.21 -1.32 3.01
C LEU A 56 -16.98 -1.71 2.21
N ASN A 57 -16.40 -2.84 2.54
CA ASN A 57 -15.26 -3.40 1.84
C ASN A 57 -15.67 -3.96 0.47
N GLY A 58 -14.86 -3.68 -0.53
CA GLY A 58 -15.07 -4.18 -1.90
C GLY A 58 -15.82 -3.21 -2.83
N PHE A 59 -16.29 -2.06 -2.31
CA PHE A 59 -16.95 -0.99 -3.07
C PHE A 59 -16.14 0.32 -3.08
N SER A 60 -14.82 0.25 -3.07
CA SER A 60 -14.00 1.46 -3.26
C SER A 60 -14.34 2.09 -4.60
N SER A 61 -14.62 3.40 -4.60
CA SER A 61 -15.11 4.11 -5.79
C SER A 61 -14.56 5.53 -5.83
N SER A 62 -14.28 5.99 -7.04
CA SER A 62 -13.95 7.38 -7.35
C SER A 62 -15.08 8.11 -8.07
N LEU A 63 -16.20 7.43 -8.29
CA LEU A 63 -17.37 7.99 -8.97
C LEU A 63 -17.97 9.17 -8.19
N PRO A 64 -18.67 10.10 -8.85
CA PRO A 64 -19.42 11.15 -8.20
C PRO A 64 -20.40 10.63 -7.15
N TRP A 65 -20.69 11.48 -6.16
CA TRP A 65 -21.54 11.15 -5.01
C TRP A 65 -22.91 10.61 -5.40
N ASP A 66 -23.59 11.25 -6.34
CA ASP A 66 -24.91 10.88 -6.83
C ASP A 66 -24.95 9.47 -7.42
N ILE A 67 -23.92 9.11 -8.16
CA ILE A 67 -23.76 7.77 -8.74
C ILE A 67 -23.52 6.72 -7.66
N GLN A 68 -22.64 7.03 -6.68
CA GLN A 68 -22.40 6.14 -5.55
C GLN A 68 -23.69 5.92 -4.75
N TRP A 69 -24.39 7.00 -4.46
CA TRP A 69 -25.66 6.98 -3.71
C TRP A 69 -26.71 6.13 -4.42
N GLU A 70 -26.95 6.40 -5.71
CA GLU A 70 -27.93 5.66 -6.50
C GLU A 70 -27.57 4.17 -6.61
N ALA A 71 -26.29 3.85 -6.89
CA ALA A 71 -25.83 2.48 -7.05
C ALA A 71 -25.97 1.68 -5.75
N LEU A 72 -25.61 2.26 -4.61
CA LEU A 72 -25.70 1.59 -3.32
C LEU A 72 -27.15 1.30 -2.93
N HIS A 73 -28.08 2.22 -3.16
CA HIS A 73 -29.52 2.04 -2.87
C HIS A 73 -30.19 0.97 -3.75
N LYS A 74 -29.55 0.52 -4.83
CA LYS A 74 -30.03 -0.62 -5.64
C LYS A 74 -29.59 -1.99 -5.12
N ILE A 75 -28.68 -2.01 -4.14
CA ILE A 75 -28.27 -3.26 -3.52
C ILE A 75 -29.34 -3.71 -2.54
N ARG A 76 -29.80 -4.95 -2.66
CA ARG A 76 -30.80 -5.52 -1.76
C ARG A 76 -30.36 -5.45 -0.30
N GLY A 77 -31.16 -4.84 0.56
CA GLY A 77 -30.89 -4.61 1.98
C GLY A 77 -30.21 -3.26 2.26
N PHE A 78 -29.98 -2.44 1.22
CA PHE A 78 -29.39 -1.12 1.33
C PHE A 78 -30.37 -0.01 0.92
N GLU A 79 -31.64 -0.31 0.84
CA GLU A 79 -32.68 0.59 0.36
C GLU A 79 -32.79 1.87 1.21
N ASP A 80 -32.52 1.74 2.52
CA ASP A 80 -32.59 2.84 3.49
C ASP A 80 -31.21 3.19 4.09
N LEU A 81 -30.12 2.84 3.40
CA LEU A 81 -28.78 3.11 3.91
C LEU A 81 -28.48 4.61 4.03
N HIS A 82 -27.65 4.95 5.00
CA HIS A 82 -27.11 6.29 5.16
C HIS A 82 -25.61 6.27 4.91
N ILE A 83 -25.12 7.06 3.96
CA ILE A 83 -23.69 7.14 3.66
C ILE A 83 -23.09 8.26 4.48
N PHE A 84 -22.22 7.94 5.42
CA PHE A 84 -21.50 8.92 6.25
C PHE A 84 -20.30 9.52 5.50
N ARG A 85 -19.58 8.70 4.74
CA ARG A 85 -18.38 9.07 3.97
C ARG A 85 -18.42 8.38 2.62
N PRO A 86 -18.48 9.13 1.52
CA PRO A 86 -18.42 8.54 0.19
C PRO A 86 -17.01 8.00 -0.10
N GLY A 87 -16.91 7.11 -1.07
CA GLY A 87 -15.65 6.80 -1.72
C GLY A 87 -15.08 8.04 -2.42
N TYR A 88 -13.77 8.08 -2.57
CA TYR A 88 -13.05 9.20 -3.17
C TYR A 88 -11.87 8.71 -4.00
N ALA A 89 -11.48 9.51 -4.98
CA ALA A 89 -10.29 9.25 -5.76
C ALA A 89 -9.03 9.65 -4.97
N ILE A 90 -7.99 8.84 -5.09
CA ILE A 90 -6.68 9.14 -4.54
C ILE A 90 -5.66 9.14 -5.68
N GLU A 91 -4.85 10.19 -5.73
CA GLU A 91 -3.67 10.25 -6.55
C GLU A 91 -2.44 10.22 -5.64
N TYR A 92 -1.46 9.40 -5.99
CA TYR A 92 -0.28 9.18 -5.16
C TYR A 92 0.94 9.83 -5.80
N ASP A 93 1.58 10.72 -5.05
CA ASP A 93 2.91 11.17 -5.36
C ASP A 93 3.96 10.27 -4.71
N TYR A 94 5.07 10.08 -5.38
CA TYR A 94 6.23 9.40 -4.83
C TYR A 94 7.53 10.03 -5.31
N PHE A 95 8.60 9.79 -4.57
CA PHE A 95 9.95 10.16 -4.96
C PHE A 95 10.71 8.92 -5.39
N PRO A 96 11.50 8.98 -6.48
CA PRO A 96 12.30 7.85 -6.92
C PRO A 96 13.19 7.34 -5.77
N PRO A 97 12.99 6.09 -5.29
CA PRO A 97 13.70 5.60 -4.10
C PRO A 97 15.19 5.37 -4.33
N THR A 98 15.66 5.43 -5.58
CA THR A 98 17.08 5.41 -5.94
C THR A 98 17.86 6.61 -5.39
N GLN A 99 17.17 7.66 -4.94
CA GLN A 99 17.78 8.79 -4.22
C GLN A 99 18.08 8.52 -2.74
N LEU A 100 17.73 7.32 -2.24
CA LEU A 100 17.96 6.92 -0.86
C LEU A 100 19.21 6.04 -0.74
N HIS A 101 19.84 6.10 0.44
CA HIS A 101 20.77 5.09 0.91
C HIS A 101 20.00 3.84 1.39
N HIS A 102 20.68 2.73 1.59
CA HIS A 102 20.09 1.52 2.18
C HIS A 102 19.58 1.73 3.62
N SER A 103 20.04 2.80 4.28
CA SER A 103 19.49 3.27 5.57
C SER A 103 18.12 3.93 5.46
N LEU A 104 17.63 4.18 4.26
CA LEU A 104 16.46 5.00 3.89
C LEU A 104 16.65 6.50 4.13
N GLU A 105 17.84 6.96 4.44
CA GLU A 105 18.21 8.36 4.44
C GLU A 105 18.33 8.89 3.02
N THR A 106 17.90 10.12 2.77
CA THR A 106 18.04 10.74 1.45
C THR A 106 19.52 11.12 1.19
N LYS A 107 19.96 10.94 -0.06
CA LYS A 107 21.33 11.29 -0.48
C LYS A 107 21.58 12.80 -0.51
N LEU A 108 20.52 13.59 -0.68
CA LEU A 108 20.61 15.04 -0.86
C LEU A 108 20.47 15.82 0.44
N VAL A 109 19.72 15.30 1.41
CA VAL A 109 19.44 16.01 2.68
C VAL A 109 19.77 15.08 3.83
N SER A 110 20.82 15.39 4.56
CA SER A 110 21.22 14.62 5.74
C SER A 110 20.17 14.72 6.84
N GLY A 111 19.89 13.60 7.52
CA GLY A 111 18.90 13.51 8.58
C GLY A 111 17.45 13.37 8.09
N LEU A 112 17.20 13.36 6.79
CA LEU A 112 15.87 13.16 6.21
C LEU A 112 15.72 11.71 5.74
N TYR A 113 14.72 11.00 6.27
CA TYR A 113 14.41 9.62 5.94
C TYR A 113 13.04 9.50 5.30
N PHE A 114 12.92 8.65 4.29
CA PHE A 114 11.65 8.34 3.64
C PHE A 114 11.26 6.89 3.88
N ALA A 115 9.96 6.66 4.16
CA ALA A 115 9.43 5.33 4.39
C ALA A 115 7.99 5.22 3.90
N GLY A 116 7.64 4.05 3.37
CA GLY A 116 6.28 3.73 2.94
C GLY A 116 5.96 4.23 1.54
N GLN A 117 4.76 4.72 1.36
CA GLN A 117 4.20 5.07 0.05
C GLN A 117 5.01 6.13 -0.70
N VAL A 118 5.62 7.08 0.00
CA VAL A 118 6.49 8.11 -0.60
C VAL A 118 7.65 7.52 -1.42
N ASN A 119 8.02 6.26 -1.16
CA ASN A 119 9.03 5.49 -1.89
C ASN A 119 8.44 4.62 -3.01
N GLY A 120 7.17 4.82 -3.38
CA GLY A 120 6.52 4.05 -4.44
C GLY A 120 6.05 2.66 -4.05
N THR A 121 5.88 2.38 -2.74
CA THR A 121 5.28 1.14 -2.24
C THR A 121 3.81 1.37 -1.86
N THR A 122 2.95 0.35 -1.98
CA THR A 122 1.52 0.50 -1.71
C THR A 122 0.96 -0.47 -0.65
N GLY A 123 1.79 -1.29 -0.02
CA GLY A 123 1.36 -2.21 1.02
C GLY A 123 1.65 -1.69 2.42
N TYR A 124 0.79 -2.04 3.37
CA TYR A 124 0.99 -1.72 4.79
C TYR A 124 2.24 -2.40 5.35
N GLU A 125 2.49 -3.63 4.93
CA GLU A 125 3.65 -4.41 5.35
C GLU A 125 4.96 -3.77 4.88
N GLU A 126 4.99 -3.30 3.64
CA GLU A 126 6.14 -2.58 3.09
C GLU A 126 6.36 -1.26 3.82
N ALA A 127 5.29 -0.53 4.14
CA ALA A 127 5.38 0.73 4.87
C ALA A 127 5.89 0.52 6.30
N ALA A 128 5.38 -0.50 7.00
CA ALA A 128 5.81 -0.86 8.35
C ALA A 128 7.30 -1.25 8.39
N ALA A 129 7.74 -2.08 7.43
CA ALA A 129 9.12 -2.52 7.33
C ALA A 129 10.08 -1.34 7.09
N GLN A 130 9.74 -0.45 6.16
CA GLN A 130 10.52 0.75 5.88
C GLN A 130 10.55 1.70 7.07
N GLY A 131 9.38 1.94 7.70
CA GLY A 131 9.27 2.80 8.87
C GLY A 131 10.12 2.33 10.04
N LEU A 132 10.16 1.01 10.28
CA LEU A 132 11.01 0.40 11.31
C LEU A 132 12.49 0.69 11.04
N ILE A 133 12.99 0.39 9.84
CA ILE A 133 14.39 0.58 9.48
C ILE A 133 14.78 2.07 9.46
N ALA A 134 13.93 2.93 8.90
CA ALA A 134 14.15 4.37 8.89
C ALA A 134 14.24 4.94 10.32
N GLY A 135 13.33 4.53 11.20
CA GLY A 135 13.32 4.96 12.61
C GLY A 135 14.56 4.50 13.38
N ILE A 136 14.98 3.24 13.22
CA ILE A 136 16.19 2.72 13.83
C ILE A 136 17.40 3.53 13.34
N ASN A 137 17.55 3.72 12.04
CA ASN A 137 18.70 4.41 11.46
C ASN A 137 18.73 5.90 11.81
N ALA A 138 17.58 6.57 11.86
CA ALA A 138 17.50 7.95 12.33
C ALA A 138 17.96 8.09 13.79
N HIS A 139 17.55 7.17 14.67
CA HIS A 139 17.98 7.17 16.05
C HIS A 139 19.50 6.93 16.20
N ARG A 140 20.04 5.94 15.47
CA ARG A 140 21.47 5.62 15.50
C ARG A 140 22.33 6.76 14.95
N ALA A 141 21.86 7.42 13.89
CA ALA A 141 22.53 8.61 13.34
C ALA A 141 22.64 9.74 14.37
N LEU A 142 21.58 9.99 15.15
CA LEU A 142 21.63 10.98 16.25
C LEU A 142 22.66 10.64 17.35
N LYS A 143 22.95 9.35 17.53
CA LYS A 143 23.97 8.87 18.47
C LYS A 143 25.37 8.76 17.86
N GLY A 144 25.53 8.96 16.58
CA GLY A 144 26.80 8.76 15.87
C GLY A 144 27.17 7.27 15.73
N GLU A 145 26.18 6.39 15.76
CA GLU A 145 26.33 4.95 15.60
C GLU A 145 26.22 4.52 14.13
N GLU A 146 26.77 3.36 13.78
CA GLU A 146 26.67 2.81 12.42
C GLU A 146 25.23 2.47 12.03
N THR A 147 24.91 2.64 10.74
CA THR A 147 23.60 2.33 10.19
C THR A 147 23.33 0.83 10.17
N VAL A 148 22.07 0.44 10.37
CA VAL A 148 21.59 -0.93 10.23
C VAL A 148 21.12 -1.13 8.80
N VAL A 149 21.75 -2.07 8.09
CA VAL A 149 21.37 -2.49 6.74
C VAL A 149 21.24 -4.00 6.73
N LEU A 150 20.01 -4.48 6.56
CA LEU A 150 19.73 -5.90 6.39
C LEU A 150 20.03 -6.31 4.95
N GLN A 151 20.76 -7.40 4.79
CA GLN A 151 21.12 -7.93 3.48
C GLN A 151 19.96 -8.75 2.87
N ARG A 152 20.05 -9.00 1.55
CA ARG A 152 19.04 -9.76 0.81
C ARG A 152 18.89 -11.22 1.25
N ASP A 153 19.94 -11.80 1.83
CA ASP A 153 19.96 -13.15 2.39
C ASP A 153 19.60 -13.20 3.89
N GLU A 154 19.51 -12.04 4.56
CA GLU A 154 19.14 -11.95 5.96
C GLU A 154 17.64 -11.77 6.20
N ALA A 155 16.98 -10.93 5.39
CA ALA A 155 15.57 -10.62 5.58
C ALA A 155 14.84 -10.18 4.31
N TYR A 156 13.51 -10.40 4.25
CA TYR A 156 12.66 -9.80 3.21
C TYR A 156 12.69 -8.26 3.23
N ILE A 157 12.89 -7.65 4.41
CA ILE A 157 13.11 -6.19 4.53
C ILE A 157 14.37 -5.78 3.77
N GLY A 158 15.45 -6.58 3.83
CA GLY A 158 16.66 -6.35 3.05
C GLY A 158 16.40 -6.41 1.55
N VAL A 159 15.66 -7.42 1.08
CA VAL A 159 15.26 -7.54 -0.33
C VAL A 159 14.43 -6.33 -0.77
N LEU A 160 13.45 -5.92 0.04
CA LEU A 160 12.59 -4.77 -0.21
C LEU A 160 13.41 -3.49 -0.40
N ILE A 161 14.23 -3.16 0.57
CA ILE A 161 15.00 -1.91 0.56
C ILE A 161 16.02 -1.92 -0.58
N ASP A 162 16.73 -3.03 -0.77
CA ASP A 162 17.69 -3.14 -1.86
C ASP A 162 17.04 -2.99 -3.24
N ASP A 163 15.89 -3.64 -3.49
CA ASP A 163 15.15 -3.47 -4.74
C ASP A 163 14.77 -2.00 -4.97
N LEU A 164 14.26 -1.32 -3.94
CA LEU A 164 13.86 0.09 -4.03
C LEU A 164 15.05 1.00 -4.40
N VAL A 165 16.14 0.90 -3.65
CA VAL A 165 17.25 1.86 -3.78
C VAL A 165 18.18 1.58 -4.97
N THR A 166 18.21 0.33 -5.47
CA THR A 166 19.07 -0.06 -6.58
C THR A 166 18.36 -0.12 -7.92
N LYS A 167 17.13 -0.66 -7.95
CA LYS A 167 16.35 -0.84 -9.19
C LYS A 167 15.35 0.29 -9.42
N GLY A 168 14.90 0.96 -8.34
CA GLY A 168 13.81 1.90 -8.41
C GLY A 168 12.44 1.21 -8.59
N VAL A 169 11.44 1.99 -8.97
CA VAL A 169 10.08 1.51 -9.19
C VAL A 169 9.49 2.13 -10.45
N ASP A 170 8.96 1.29 -11.34
CA ASP A 170 8.23 1.69 -12.55
C ASP A 170 6.71 1.55 -12.34
N GLU A 171 6.31 0.77 -11.34
CA GLU A 171 4.93 0.55 -10.91
C GLU A 171 4.89 0.43 -9.38
N PRO A 172 3.72 0.59 -8.72
CA PRO A 172 3.62 0.44 -7.26
C PRO A 172 4.23 -0.88 -6.79
N TYR A 173 5.27 -0.78 -5.96
CA TYR A 173 6.03 -1.94 -5.50
C TYR A 173 5.23 -2.73 -4.45
N ARG A 174 5.22 -4.05 -4.62
CA ARG A 174 4.75 -5.02 -3.63
C ARG A 174 5.81 -6.10 -3.43
N MET A 175 6.02 -6.49 -2.17
CA MET A 175 6.92 -7.56 -1.83
C MET A 175 6.28 -8.93 -2.06
N PHE A 176 6.89 -9.71 -2.94
CA PHE A 176 6.54 -11.11 -3.19
C PHE A 176 7.73 -12.00 -2.90
N THR A 177 7.47 -13.22 -2.48
CA THR A 177 8.52 -14.21 -2.24
C THR A 177 9.36 -14.49 -3.49
N SER A 178 8.77 -14.31 -4.68
CA SER A 178 9.48 -14.44 -5.97
C SER A 178 10.60 -13.42 -6.19
N ARG A 179 10.61 -12.31 -5.44
CA ARG A 179 11.66 -11.30 -5.50
C ARG A 179 12.92 -11.67 -4.74
N ALA A 180 12.82 -12.65 -3.83
CA ALA A 180 13.94 -13.10 -3.02
C ALA A 180 14.65 -14.30 -3.66
N GLU A 181 15.95 -14.18 -3.84
CA GLU A 181 16.82 -15.26 -4.34
C GLU A 181 16.97 -16.37 -3.30
N TYR A 182 17.03 -16.00 -2.02
CA TYR A 182 17.27 -16.90 -0.90
C TYR A 182 15.98 -17.33 -0.18
N ARG A 183 14.85 -17.44 -0.89
CA ARG A 183 13.54 -17.75 -0.28
C ARG A 183 13.47 -19.08 0.47
N ILE A 184 14.38 -20.04 0.19
CA ILE A 184 14.49 -21.28 0.95
C ILE A 184 15.08 -21.00 2.35
N LEU A 185 15.97 -20.01 2.46
CA LEU A 185 16.54 -19.54 3.71
C LEU A 185 15.59 -18.58 4.44
N LEU A 186 14.97 -17.67 3.71
CA LEU A 186 14.10 -16.61 4.24
C LEU A 186 12.67 -17.15 4.49
N ARG A 187 12.50 -17.97 5.50
CA ARG A 187 11.19 -18.55 5.84
C ARG A 187 10.64 -17.90 7.10
N GLN A 188 9.33 -17.97 7.25
CA GLN A 188 8.62 -17.49 8.43
C GLN A 188 9.00 -18.28 9.68
N ASP A 189 9.11 -19.60 9.54
CA ASP A 189 9.35 -20.55 10.63
C ASP A 189 10.74 -20.47 11.27
N ASN A 190 11.68 -19.76 10.64
CA ASN A 190 13.04 -19.55 11.15
C ASN A 190 13.40 -18.06 11.30
N ALA A 191 12.45 -17.14 11.18
CA ALA A 191 12.72 -15.71 11.20
C ALA A 191 13.31 -15.24 12.53
N ASP A 192 12.83 -15.76 13.64
CA ASP A 192 13.35 -15.47 14.98
C ASP A 192 14.80 -15.92 15.16
N LEU A 193 15.15 -17.12 14.68
CA LEU A 193 16.53 -17.64 14.74
C LEU A 193 17.51 -16.77 13.94
N ARG A 194 17.07 -16.21 12.82
CA ARG A 194 17.91 -15.37 11.95
C ARG A 194 18.01 -13.92 12.46
N LEU A 195 16.89 -13.33 12.88
CA LEU A 195 16.81 -11.89 13.11
C LEU A 195 16.96 -11.48 14.58
N THR A 196 16.60 -12.34 15.55
CA THR A 196 16.78 -12.01 16.97
C THR A 196 18.22 -11.70 17.34
N PRO A 197 19.26 -12.47 16.88
CA PRO A 197 20.65 -12.13 17.13
C PRO A 197 21.09 -10.78 16.54
N ILE A 198 20.49 -10.38 15.42
CA ILE A 198 20.73 -9.07 14.79
C ILE A 198 20.07 -7.98 15.65
N GLY A 199 18.80 -8.16 16.01
CA GLY A 199 18.07 -7.23 16.84
C GLY A 199 18.67 -6.98 18.22
N TYR A 200 19.37 -7.97 18.77
CA TYR A 200 20.09 -7.83 20.04
C TYR A 200 21.33 -6.94 19.97
N LYS A 201 21.87 -6.71 18.77
CA LYS A 201 23.06 -5.88 18.53
C LYS A 201 22.71 -4.44 18.19
N ILE A 202 21.44 -4.18 17.90
CA ILE A 202 20.91 -2.85 17.60
C ILE A 202 20.51 -2.12 18.87
#